data_01f9094ca53f056ee99b324cee4ec56c
#
_entry.id   01f9094ca53f056ee99b324cee4ec56c
#
_cell.length_a   1.000
_cell.length_b   1.000
_cell.length_c   1.000
_cell.angle_alpha   90.00
_cell.angle_beta   90.00
_cell.angle_gamma   90.00
#
_symmetry.space_group_name_H-M   'P 1'
#
loop_
_entity.id
_entity.type
_entity.pdbx_description
1 polymer ?
#
loop_
_entity_poly.entity_id
_entity_poly.type
_entity_poly.pdbx_seq_one_letter_code
_entity_poly.pdbx_strand_id
1 'polypeptide(L)'
;YDSLASFRIQKQSILLDPAAEMQKFYKPFFDVNVGVDVIPEDRDFSKYQVLILPQMIIHKPEMEAKVKAFAEQGGTVVLTYRCSVKDANNNVPFGKTAPVGYNEFAGHCVVETESLQTLDAFPVVGTGAFAKYNGMGGIFRDMIEVKDAEILFRYGDTFYDSFAAVTRKPAGKGMVYYIGCGLEESITKALMETIMKEKEIPMYPSQNGVEIVTRGEK
;
A
#
# COMPACT_ATOMS: atom_id res chain seq x y z
N TYR A 1 -10.22 -18.71 -4.59
CA TYR A 1 -9.26 -18.31 -3.55
C TYR A 1 -9.45 -16.85 -3.18
N ASP A 2 -9.17 -16.51 -1.95
CA ASP A 2 -8.95 -15.14 -1.48
C ASP A 2 -7.46 -14.93 -1.12
N SER A 3 -7.07 -13.68 -0.92
CA SER A 3 -5.66 -13.35 -0.66
C SER A 3 -5.13 -13.95 0.63
N LEU A 4 -5.93 -13.98 1.69
CA LEU A 4 -5.54 -14.56 2.97
C LEU A 4 -5.34 -16.08 2.89
N ALA A 5 -6.26 -16.79 2.20
CA ALA A 5 -6.12 -18.21 1.94
C ALA A 5 -4.88 -18.51 1.11
N SER A 6 -4.58 -17.71 0.08
CA SER A 6 -3.37 -17.86 -0.73
C SER A 6 -2.10 -17.75 0.12
N PHE A 7 -2.01 -16.79 1.03
CA PHE A 7 -0.86 -16.67 1.93
C PHE A 7 -0.76 -17.78 2.97
N ARG A 8 -1.88 -18.32 3.44
CA ARG A 8 -1.88 -19.46 4.36
C ARG A 8 -1.39 -20.74 3.71
N ILE A 9 -1.73 -20.96 2.44
CA ILE A 9 -1.32 -22.13 1.67
C ILE A 9 0.14 -22.02 1.23
N GLN A 10 0.53 -20.82 0.74
CA GLN A 10 1.86 -20.58 0.19
C GLN A 10 2.34 -19.18 0.58
N LYS A 11 2.99 -19.10 1.72
CA LYS A 11 3.39 -17.84 2.35
C LYS A 11 4.38 -17.02 1.51
N GLN A 12 5.21 -17.67 0.71
CA GLN A 12 6.26 -17.11 -0.18
C GLN A 12 7.41 -16.40 0.53
N SER A 13 7.20 -15.81 1.71
CA SER A 13 8.22 -15.33 2.63
C SER A 13 7.87 -15.78 4.04
N ILE A 14 8.84 -16.32 4.79
CA ILE A 14 8.65 -16.68 6.20
C ILE A 14 8.43 -15.45 7.07
N LEU A 15 8.89 -14.27 6.60
CA LEU A 15 8.79 -13.00 7.29
C LEU A 15 7.40 -12.36 7.20
N LEU A 16 6.57 -12.82 6.24
CA LEU A 16 5.25 -12.22 6.06
C LEU A 16 4.30 -12.63 7.19
N ASP A 17 3.84 -11.64 7.93
CA ASP A 17 2.70 -11.71 8.82
C ASP A 17 1.65 -10.69 8.33
N PRO A 18 0.58 -11.13 7.65
CA PRO A 18 -0.42 -10.20 7.11
C PRO A 18 -1.11 -9.36 8.18
N ALA A 19 -1.26 -9.87 9.41
CA ALA A 19 -1.87 -9.12 10.50
C ALA A 19 -0.95 -8.00 11.00
N ALA A 20 0.35 -8.30 11.17
CA ALA A 20 1.35 -7.29 11.54
C ALA A 20 1.49 -6.21 10.46
N GLU A 21 1.49 -6.60 9.19
CA GLU A 21 1.55 -5.64 8.09
C GLU A 21 0.30 -4.73 8.06
N MET A 22 -0.88 -5.28 8.28
CA MET A 22 -2.11 -4.49 8.37
C MET A 22 -2.07 -3.50 9.55
N GLN A 23 -1.52 -3.92 10.70
CA GLN A 23 -1.36 -3.03 11.86
C GLN A 23 -0.45 -1.83 11.58
N LYS A 24 0.60 -1.98 10.76
CA LYS A 24 1.47 -0.86 10.35
C LYS A 24 0.70 0.25 9.64
N PHE A 25 -0.31 -0.10 8.84
CA PHE A 25 -1.17 0.88 8.18
C PHE A 25 -2.27 1.43 9.09
N TYR A 26 -2.76 0.64 10.03
CA TYR A 26 -3.79 1.04 10.99
C TYR A 26 -3.25 2.05 12.02
N LYS A 27 -2.09 1.74 12.57
CA LYS A 27 -1.50 2.49 13.69
C LYS A 27 -1.35 4.00 13.47
N PRO A 28 -0.85 4.51 12.32
CA PRO A 28 -0.69 5.95 12.11
C PRO A 28 -2.00 6.75 12.20
N PHE A 29 -3.12 6.18 11.81
CA PHE A 29 -4.44 6.81 11.94
C PHE A 29 -4.93 6.76 13.39
N PHE A 30 -4.78 5.59 14.03
CA PHE A 30 -5.15 5.41 15.43
C PHE A 30 -4.40 6.36 16.37
N ASP A 31 -3.08 6.53 16.17
CA ASP A 31 -2.22 7.40 16.99
C ASP A 31 -2.64 8.88 16.96
N VAL A 32 -3.39 9.29 15.95
CA VAL A 32 -3.91 10.67 15.81
C VAL A 32 -5.43 10.75 15.87
N ASN A 33 -6.07 9.70 16.42
CA ASN A 33 -7.51 9.60 16.66
C ASN A 33 -8.37 9.79 15.40
N VAL A 34 -7.90 9.30 14.25
CA VAL A 34 -8.67 9.20 13.02
C VAL A 34 -9.38 7.85 12.98
N GLY A 35 -10.67 7.86 12.71
CA GLY A 35 -11.46 6.63 12.63
C GLY A 35 -11.02 5.73 11.48
N VAL A 36 -10.79 4.45 11.77
CA VAL A 36 -10.39 3.42 10.81
C VAL A 36 -11.28 2.20 10.97
N ASP A 37 -11.83 1.74 9.86
CA ASP A 37 -12.58 0.49 9.79
C ASP A 37 -11.77 -0.56 9.04
N VAL A 38 -11.74 -1.79 9.53
CA VAL A 38 -11.26 -2.96 8.79
C VAL A 38 -12.50 -3.69 8.27
N ILE A 39 -12.67 -3.67 6.96
CA ILE A 39 -13.88 -4.19 6.32
C ILE A 39 -13.55 -5.34 5.34
N PRO A 40 -14.44 -6.32 5.17
CA PRO A 40 -14.32 -7.30 4.10
C PRO A 40 -14.40 -6.65 2.71
N GLU A 41 -13.77 -7.28 1.71
CA GLU A 41 -13.69 -6.75 0.34
C GLU A 41 -15.04 -6.62 -0.39
N ASP A 42 -16.07 -7.33 0.06
CA ASP A 42 -17.43 -7.29 -0.50
C ASP A 42 -18.25 -6.10 0.01
N ARG A 43 -17.79 -5.40 1.04
CA ARG A 43 -18.49 -4.26 1.61
C ARG A 43 -18.32 -3.00 0.77
N ASP A 44 -19.29 -2.12 0.87
CA ASP A 44 -19.20 -0.79 0.30
C ASP A 44 -18.21 0.08 1.08
N PHE A 45 -17.27 0.66 0.34
CA PHE A 45 -16.26 1.57 0.87
C PHE A 45 -16.36 2.99 0.32
N SER A 46 -17.43 3.31 -0.41
CA SER A 46 -17.62 4.63 -1.04
C SER A 46 -17.65 5.81 -0.05
N LYS A 47 -18.01 5.56 1.20
CA LYS A 47 -18.07 6.58 2.27
C LYS A 47 -16.70 7.01 2.81
N TYR A 48 -15.62 6.25 2.52
CA TYR A 48 -14.29 6.55 3.03
C TYR A 48 -13.57 7.55 2.15
N GLN A 49 -12.53 8.18 2.69
CA GLN A 49 -11.64 9.08 1.94
C GLN A 49 -10.35 8.39 1.51
N VAL A 50 -9.92 7.39 2.27
CA VAL A 50 -8.71 6.60 2.03
C VAL A 50 -9.07 5.12 2.08
N LEU A 51 -8.62 4.38 1.08
CA LEU A 51 -8.76 2.93 0.97
C LEU A 51 -7.38 2.29 0.91
N ILE A 52 -7.06 1.43 1.86
CA ILE A 52 -5.79 0.71 1.91
C ILE A 52 -6.05 -0.76 1.63
N LEU A 53 -5.31 -1.35 0.70
CA LEU A 53 -5.44 -2.72 0.22
C LEU A 53 -4.15 -3.50 0.53
N PRO A 54 -3.94 -3.92 1.80
CA PRO A 54 -2.72 -4.61 2.18
C PRO A 54 -2.71 -6.02 1.60
N GLN A 55 -1.64 -6.35 0.85
CA GLN A 55 -1.36 -7.66 0.26
C GLN A 55 -2.56 -8.33 -0.44
N MET A 56 -3.29 -7.58 -1.24
CA MET A 56 -4.40 -8.10 -2.07
C MET A 56 -3.85 -8.89 -3.27
N ILE A 57 -3.28 -10.07 -3.02
CA ILE A 57 -2.56 -10.87 -4.03
C ILE A 57 -3.46 -11.41 -5.14
N ILE A 58 -4.73 -11.72 -4.83
CA ILE A 58 -5.69 -12.23 -5.82
C ILE A 58 -6.33 -11.06 -6.56
N HIS A 59 -6.19 -11.08 -7.89
CA HIS A 59 -6.87 -10.16 -8.78
C HIS A 59 -8.34 -10.54 -8.94
N LYS A 60 -9.22 -9.58 -8.70
CA LYS A 60 -10.67 -9.69 -8.93
C LYS A 60 -11.12 -8.50 -9.77
N PRO A 61 -11.60 -8.71 -11.00
CA PRO A 61 -12.01 -7.61 -11.91
C PRO A 61 -13.08 -6.68 -11.33
N GLU A 62 -14.02 -7.23 -10.56
CA GLU A 62 -15.06 -6.45 -9.88
C GLU A 62 -14.50 -5.54 -8.78
N MET A 63 -13.46 -5.99 -8.06
CA MET A 63 -12.76 -5.18 -7.06
C MET A 63 -11.91 -4.11 -7.74
N GLU A 64 -11.22 -4.46 -8.82
CA GLU A 64 -10.47 -3.51 -9.65
C GLU A 64 -11.36 -2.34 -10.10
N ALA A 65 -12.54 -2.65 -10.64
CA ALA A 65 -13.47 -1.63 -11.11
C ALA A 65 -13.94 -0.70 -9.98
N LYS A 66 -14.28 -1.25 -8.82
CA LYS A 66 -14.69 -0.47 -7.63
C LYS A 66 -13.56 0.42 -7.12
N VAL A 67 -12.33 -0.09 -7.05
CA VAL A 67 -11.15 0.67 -6.58
C VAL A 67 -10.84 1.84 -7.51
N LYS A 68 -10.88 1.61 -8.83
CA LYS A 68 -10.69 2.68 -9.82
C LYS A 68 -11.78 3.74 -9.71
N ALA A 69 -13.04 3.34 -9.65
CA ALA A 69 -14.16 4.27 -9.49
C ALA A 69 -14.06 5.10 -8.20
N PHE A 70 -13.59 4.50 -7.10
CA PHE A 70 -13.36 5.20 -5.85
C PHE A 70 -12.31 6.32 -5.99
N ALA A 71 -11.19 6.05 -6.65
CA ALA A 71 -10.17 7.07 -6.91
C ALA A 71 -10.68 8.14 -7.90
N GLU A 72 -11.38 7.75 -8.96
CA GLU A 72 -11.97 8.70 -9.94
C GLU A 72 -12.90 9.71 -9.26
N GLN A 73 -13.60 9.32 -8.22
CA GLN A 73 -14.49 10.17 -7.42
C GLN A 73 -13.75 11.02 -6.39
N GLY A 74 -12.44 10.86 -6.22
CA GLY A 74 -11.63 11.66 -5.33
C GLY A 74 -11.04 10.92 -4.14
N GLY A 75 -11.26 9.61 -4.01
CA GLY A 75 -10.66 8.80 -2.96
C GLY A 75 -9.15 8.62 -3.14
N THR A 76 -8.43 8.39 -2.07
CA THR A 76 -7.03 7.98 -2.10
C THR A 76 -6.92 6.48 -1.92
N VAL A 77 -6.25 5.80 -2.84
CA VAL A 77 -6.02 4.35 -2.82
C VAL A 77 -4.56 4.06 -2.48
N VAL A 78 -4.31 3.13 -1.56
CA VAL A 78 -2.98 2.61 -1.25
C VAL A 78 -2.94 1.12 -1.58
N LEU A 79 -2.23 0.78 -2.64
CA LEU A 79 -1.89 -0.59 -3.01
C LEU A 79 -0.55 -0.96 -2.36
N THR A 80 -0.37 -2.22 -2.02
CA THR A 80 0.90 -2.68 -1.43
C THR A 80 1.53 -3.79 -2.26
N TYR A 81 2.77 -4.11 -1.94
CA TYR A 81 3.51 -5.19 -2.59
C TYR A 81 2.69 -6.48 -2.72
N ARG A 82 2.97 -7.23 -3.75
CA ARG A 82 2.24 -8.45 -4.12
C ARG A 82 0.76 -8.23 -4.47
N CYS A 83 0.34 -6.96 -4.69
CA CYS A 83 -1.03 -6.67 -5.11
C CYS A 83 -1.29 -7.24 -6.51
N SER A 84 -2.42 -7.93 -6.68
CA SER A 84 -2.95 -8.36 -7.98
C SER A 84 -1.95 -9.18 -8.83
N VAL A 85 -1.31 -10.17 -8.20
CA VAL A 85 -0.30 -11.04 -8.83
C VAL A 85 -0.90 -12.33 -9.37
N LYS A 86 -1.99 -12.80 -8.75
CA LYS A 86 -2.61 -14.10 -9.06
C LYS A 86 -4.08 -13.93 -9.45
N ASP A 87 -4.57 -14.89 -10.24
CA ASP A 87 -5.99 -14.98 -10.59
C ASP A 87 -6.81 -15.69 -9.47
N ALA A 88 -8.13 -15.80 -9.70
CA ALA A 88 -9.05 -16.46 -8.77
C ALA A 88 -8.76 -17.96 -8.56
N ASN A 89 -7.97 -18.59 -9.43
CA ASN A 89 -7.54 -19.97 -9.32
C ASN A 89 -6.14 -20.13 -8.69
N ASN A 90 -5.59 -19.03 -8.16
CA ASN A 90 -4.25 -18.95 -7.56
C ASN A 90 -3.10 -19.15 -8.56
N ASN A 91 -3.34 -18.92 -9.87
CA ASN A 91 -2.31 -18.95 -10.91
C ASN A 91 -1.76 -17.55 -11.17
N VAL A 92 -0.49 -17.48 -11.56
CA VAL A 92 0.09 -16.24 -12.12
C VAL A 92 -0.37 -16.11 -13.58
N PRO A 93 -1.10 -15.06 -13.96
CA PRO A 93 -1.60 -14.90 -15.32
C PRO A 93 -0.46 -14.78 -16.32
N PHE A 94 -0.41 -15.67 -17.30
CA PHE A 94 0.63 -15.69 -18.32
C PHE A 94 0.62 -14.41 -19.16
N GLY A 95 1.80 -13.86 -19.42
CA GLY A 95 1.98 -12.67 -20.26
C GLY A 95 1.48 -11.36 -19.65
N LYS A 96 1.18 -11.34 -18.34
CA LYS A 96 0.79 -10.13 -17.62
C LYS A 96 1.80 -9.81 -16.53
N THR A 97 2.09 -8.52 -16.34
CA THR A 97 2.92 -8.02 -15.25
C THR A 97 2.07 -7.52 -14.10
N ALA A 98 2.58 -7.66 -12.88
CA ALA A 98 1.92 -7.10 -11.70
C ALA A 98 2.06 -5.55 -11.66
N PRO A 99 1.15 -4.88 -10.99
CA PRO A 99 -0.14 -5.34 -10.46
C PRO A 99 -1.17 -5.50 -11.58
N VAL A 100 -1.60 -6.74 -11.86
CA VAL A 100 -2.53 -7.04 -12.96
C VAL A 100 -3.80 -6.21 -12.84
N GLY A 101 -4.20 -5.55 -13.94
CA GLY A 101 -5.34 -4.63 -13.97
C GLY A 101 -5.05 -3.23 -13.41
N TYR A 102 -4.00 -3.03 -12.64
CA TYR A 102 -3.67 -1.74 -12.03
C TYR A 102 -2.43 -1.06 -12.62
N ASN A 103 -1.73 -1.64 -13.61
CA ASN A 103 -0.49 -1.08 -14.16
C ASN A 103 -0.65 0.36 -14.65
N GLU A 104 -1.64 0.64 -15.50
CA GLU A 104 -1.91 1.99 -16.01
C GLU A 104 -2.44 2.91 -14.92
N PHE A 105 -3.27 2.37 -14.02
CA PHE A 105 -3.84 3.09 -12.89
C PHE A 105 -2.77 3.54 -11.91
N ALA A 106 -1.80 2.67 -11.58
CA ALA A 106 -0.68 2.96 -10.71
C ALA A 106 0.52 3.62 -11.42
N GLY A 107 0.53 3.63 -12.77
CA GLY A 107 1.55 4.28 -13.58
C GLY A 107 2.90 3.58 -13.61
N HIS A 108 2.92 2.28 -13.39
CA HIS A 108 4.13 1.46 -13.36
C HIS A 108 3.81 -0.03 -13.60
N CYS A 109 4.84 -0.83 -13.74
CA CYS A 109 4.73 -2.28 -13.63
C CYS A 109 5.80 -2.82 -12.67
N VAL A 110 5.51 -3.98 -12.09
CA VAL A 110 6.45 -4.76 -11.29
C VAL A 110 7.04 -5.82 -12.21
N VAL A 111 8.32 -5.68 -12.54
CA VAL A 111 8.99 -6.59 -13.48
C VAL A 111 9.46 -7.87 -12.80
N GLU A 112 9.81 -7.78 -11.52
CA GLU A 112 10.21 -8.90 -10.69
C GLU A 112 9.90 -8.63 -9.22
N THR A 113 9.75 -9.70 -8.42
CA THR A 113 9.61 -9.61 -6.97
C THR A 113 10.62 -10.52 -6.30
N GLU A 114 11.46 -9.95 -5.45
CA GLU A 114 12.32 -10.69 -4.55
C GLU A 114 11.58 -11.00 -3.25
N SER A 115 11.65 -12.24 -2.80
CA SER A 115 11.10 -12.69 -1.52
C SER A 115 12.22 -12.92 -0.52
N LEU A 116 12.28 -12.12 0.53
CA LEU A 116 13.26 -12.30 1.59
C LEU A 116 12.86 -13.45 2.49
N GLN A 117 13.83 -14.33 2.80
CA GLN A 117 13.65 -15.51 3.67
C GLN A 117 14.40 -15.37 4.99
N THR A 118 15.21 -14.32 5.13
CA THR A 118 16.01 -14.00 6.31
C THR A 118 15.58 -12.64 6.86
N LEU A 119 16.08 -12.27 8.04
CA LEU A 119 15.86 -10.94 8.62
C LEU A 119 16.63 -9.83 7.88
N ASP A 120 17.09 -10.08 6.66
CA ASP A 120 17.73 -9.08 5.84
C ASP A 120 16.76 -7.93 5.55
N ALA A 121 17.28 -6.74 5.69
CA ALA A 121 16.59 -5.50 5.38
C ALA A 121 17.45 -4.71 4.39
N PHE A 122 16.82 -3.87 3.62
CA PHE A 122 17.48 -3.04 2.61
C PHE A 122 17.12 -1.56 2.80
N PRO A 123 18.02 -0.64 2.46
CA PRO A 123 17.75 0.78 2.56
C PRO A 123 16.61 1.21 1.63
N VAL A 124 15.77 2.10 2.14
CA VAL A 124 14.74 2.80 1.38
C VAL A 124 14.96 4.29 1.57
N VAL A 125 15.16 5.02 0.47
CA VAL A 125 15.57 6.41 0.46
C VAL A 125 14.48 7.28 -0.15
N GLY A 126 14.06 8.30 0.57
CA GLY A 126 13.04 9.24 0.10
C GLY A 126 13.55 10.17 -1.00
N THR A 127 12.64 10.58 -1.89
CA THR A 127 12.89 11.53 -2.97
C THR A 127 11.96 12.74 -2.87
N GLY A 128 12.31 13.85 -3.51
CA GLY A 128 11.45 15.03 -3.57
C GLY A 128 10.97 15.50 -2.19
N ALA A 129 9.68 15.57 -1.97
CA ALA A 129 9.08 15.97 -0.69
C ALA A 129 9.41 14.99 0.45
N PHE A 130 9.79 13.76 0.13
CA PHE A 130 10.17 12.74 1.11
C PHE A 130 11.69 12.60 1.31
N ALA A 131 12.55 13.44 0.69
CA ALA A 131 14.01 13.33 0.74
C ALA A 131 14.61 13.31 2.16
N LYS A 132 13.89 13.82 3.16
CA LYS A 132 14.30 13.78 4.57
C LYS A 132 14.01 12.44 5.28
N TYR A 133 13.23 11.56 4.66
CA TYR A 133 12.84 10.28 5.23
C TYR A 133 13.66 9.16 4.60
N ASN A 134 14.47 8.51 5.42
CA ASN A 134 15.24 7.33 5.05
C ASN A 134 15.01 6.27 6.10
N GLY A 135 15.00 5.01 5.70
CA GLY A 135 14.80 3.90 6.59
C GLY A 135 14.96 2.57 5.89
N MET A 136 14.31 1.54 6.38
CA MET A 136 14.49 0.17 5.91
C MET A 136 13.20 -0.40 5.33
N GLY A 137 13.38 -1.28 4.34
CA GLY A 137 12.35 -2.17 3.81
C GLY A 137 12.73 -3.63 4.05
N GLY A 138 11.75 -4.52 3.95
CA GLY A 138 11.95 -5.97 4.12
C GLY A 138 10.79 -6.78 3.56
N ILE A 139 10.77 -8.06 3.88
CA ILE A 139 9.74 -9.07 3.52
C ILE A 139 9.73 -9.39 2.02
N PHE A 140 9.36 -8.43 1.21
CA PHE A 140 9.39 -8.47 -0.25
C PHE A 140 10.00 -7.18 -0.80
N ARG A 141 10.53 -7.29 -2.02
CA ARG A 141 11.00 -6.17 -2.82
C ARG A 141 10.42 -6.31 -4.22
N ASP A 142 9.41 -5.51 -4.53
CA ASP A 142 8.88 -5.40 -5.88
C ASP A 142 9.77 -4.45 -6.70
N MET A 143 10.35 -4.93 -7.80
CA MET A 143 11.15 -4.11 -8.71
C MET A 143 10.22 -3.33 -9.63
N ILE A 144 9.99 -2.08 -9.27
CA ILE A 144 9.01 -1.20 -9.91
C ILE A 144 9.68 -0.41 -11.02
N GLU A 145 9.30 -0.67 -12.26
CA GLU A 145 9.59 0.18 -13.42
C GLU A 145 8.49 1.21 -13.61
N VAL A 146 8.85 2.47 -13.40
CA VAL A 146 7.90 3.59 -13.46
C VAL A 146 7.70 4.04 -14.90
N LYS A 147 6.43 4.25 -15.28
CA LYS A 147 6.04 4.77 -16.58
C LYS A 147 5.67 6.26 -16.50
N ASP A 148 4.72 6.60 -15.64
CA ASP A 148 4.21 7.98 -15.50
C ASP A 148 3.79 8.31 -14.05
N ALA A 149 4.19 7.49 -13.08
CA ALA A 149 4.01 7.79 -11.67
C ALA A 149 5.16 8.64 -11.11
N GLU A 150 4.89 9.39 -10.06
CA GLU A 150 5.91 10.05 -9.25
C GLU A 150 6.57 9.04 -8.32
N ILE A 151 7.88 9.09 -8.21
CA ILE A 151 8.64 8.26 -7.27
C ILE A 151 8.77 9.01 -5.96
N LEU A 152 8.29 8.40 -4.87
CA LEU A 152 8.41 8.94 -3.52
C LEU A 152 9.61 8.37 -2.77
N PHE A 153 9.91 7.09 -3.00
CA PHE A 153 11.07 6.41 -2.44
C PHE A 153 11.68 5.47 -3.47
N ARG A 154 13.01 5.30 -3.37
CA ARG A 154 13.80 4.32 -4.13
C ARG A 154 14.43 3.32 -3.18
N TYR A 155 14.84 2.19 -3.72
CA TYR A 155 15.78 1.30 -3.01
C TYR A 155 17.15 1.96 -2.95
N GLY A 156 17.82 1.85 -1.81
CA GLY A 156 19.12 2.48 -1.58
C GLY A 156 20.32 1.57 -1.89
N ASP A 157 20.08 0.31 -2.27
CA ASP A 157 21.13 -0.63 -2.68
C ASP A 157 21.59 -0.34 -4.10
N THR A 158 22.89 -0.35 -4.35
CA THR A 158 23.49 -0.02 -5.64
C THR A 158 22.92 -0.81 -6.83
N PHE A 159 22.53 -2.06 -6.61
CA PHE A 159 21.93 -2.90 -7.65
C PHE A 159 20.47 -2.56 -7.93
N TYR A 160 19.73 -2.08 -6.94
CA TYR A 160 18.29 -1.84 -7.00
C TYR A 160 17.91 -0.36 -7.06
N ASP A 161 18.87 0.57 -7.04
CA ASP A 161 18.66 2.02 -6.96
C ASP A 161 17.90 2.61 -8.16
N SER A 162 17.90 1.90 -9.29
CA SER A 162 17.11 2.26 -10.48
C SER A 162 15.62 2.03 -10.31
N PHE A 163 15.22 1.13 -9.39
CA PHE A 163 13.81 0.81 -9.14
C PHE A 163 13.19 1.71 -8.07
N ALA A 164 11.90 2.01 -8.24
CA ALA A 164 11.13 2.67 -7.21
C ALA A 164 10.72 1.68 -6.11
N ALA A 165 10.69 2.15 -4.88
CA ALA A 165 10.15 1.41 -3.73
C ALA A 165 8.72 1.86 -3.40
N VAL A 166 8.42 3.16 -3.58
CA VAL A 166 7.08 3.72 -3.39
C VAL A 166 6.81 4.72 -4.50
N THR A 167 5.63 4.63 -5.09
CA THR A 167 5.16 5.54 -6.13
C THR A 167 3.81 6.15 -5.78
N ARG A 168 3.47 7.27 -6.43
CA ARG A 168 2.11 7.81 -6.47
C ARG A 168 1.76 8.33 -7.85
N LYS A 169 0.46 8.34 -8.16
CA LYS A 169 -0.07 8.87 -9.41
C LYS A 169 -1.47 9.45 -9.20
N PRO A 170 -1.80 10.61 -9.79
CA PRO A 170 -3.16 11.07 -9.88
C PRO A 170 -4.06 10.08 -10.62
N ALA A 171 -5.24 9.81 -10.09
CA ALA A 171 -6.23 8.92 -10.69
C ALA A 171 -7.63 9.57 -10.62
N GLY A 172 -8.08 10.16 -11.73
CA GLY A 172 -9.28 10.98 -11.74
C GLY A 172 -9.14 12.20 -10.83
N LYS A 173 -10.03 12.32 -9.85
CA LYS A 173 -9.98 13.38 -8.83
C LYS A 173 -9.19 12.96 -7.58
N GLY A 174 -8.77 11.72 -7.50
CA GLY A 174 -8.06 11.14 -6.36
C GLY A 174 -6.60 10.81 -6.66
N MET A 175 -6.05 9.94 -5.84
CA MET A 175 -4.65 9.56 -5.87
C MET A 175 -4.50 8.06 -5.66
N VAL A 176 -3.56 7.44 -6.35
CA VAL A 176 -3.13 6.06 -6.07
C VAL A 176 -1.68 6.05 -5.62
N TYR A 177 -1.42 5.36 -4.52
CA TYR A 177 -0.10 5.04 -4.00
C TYR A 177 0.17 3.56 -4.19
N TYR A 178 1.42 3.20 -4.44
CA TYR A 178 1.88 1.83 -4.44
C TYR A 178 3.12 1.69 -3.58
N ILE A 179 3.10 0.75 -2.66
CA ILE A 179 4.19 0.45 -1.73
C ILE A 179 4.76 -0.92 -2.08
N GLY A 180 5.95 -0.97 -2.65
CA GLY A 180 6.57 -2.17 -3.24
C GLY A 180 7.33 -3.07 -2.26
N CYS A 181 7.32 -2.78 -0.96
CA CYS A 181 8.02 -3.59 0.04
C CYS A 181 7.38 -3.46 1.43
N GLY A 182 7.75 -4.34 2.35
CA GLY A 182 7.41 -4.17 3.77
C GLY A 182 8.23 -3.02 4.35
N LEU A 183 7.66 -1.82 4.40
CA LEU A 183 8.30 -0.63 4.97
C LEU A 183 8.39 -0.71 6.48
N GLU A 184 9.42 -0.11 7.06
CA GLU A 184 9.46 0.14 8.50
C GLU A 184 8.37 1.13 8.94
N GLU A 185 8.03 1.09 10.23
CA GLU A 185 6.92 1.87 10.79
C GLU A 185 7.08 3.38 10.60
N SER A 186 8.31 3.90 10.70
CA SER A 186 8.60 5.33 10.57
C SER A 186 8.25 5.89 9.19
N ILE A 187 8.59 5.16 8.13
CA ILE A 187 8.28 5.55 6.74
C ILE A 187 6.78 5.37 6.48
N THR A 188 6.19 4.26 6.94
CA THR A 188 4.75 4.01 6.80
C THR A 188 3.96 5.13 7.47
N LYS A 189 4.35 5.53 8.69
CA LYS A 189 3.73 6.64 9.41
C LYS A 189 3.84 7.95 8.63
N ALA A 190 5.01 8.30 8.12
CA ALA A 190 5.22 9.52 7.35
C ALA A 190 4.36 9.57 6.07
N LEU A 191 4.19 8.43 5.39
CA LEU A 191 3.30 8.30 4.23
C LEU A 191 1.83 8.50 4.62
N MET A 192 1.36 7.82 5.65
CA MET A 192 -0.04 7.91 6.10
C MET A 192 -0.37 9.31 6.61
N GLU A 193 0.53 9.95 7.37
CA GLU A 193 0.36 11.34 7.79
C GLU A 193 0.30 12.31 6.60
N THR A 194 1.09 12.06 5.56
CA THR A 194 1.05 12.88 4.34
C THR A 194 -0.29 12.71 3.63
N ILE A 195 -0.78 11.48 3.49
CA ILE A 195 -2.09 11.19 2.91
C ILE A 195 -3.21 11.88 3.71
N MET A 196 -3.17 11.79 5.04
CA MET A 196 -4.17 12.46 5.90
C MET A 196 -4.16 13.98 5.69
N LYS A 197 -2.97 14.60 5.58
CA LYS A 197 -2.82 16.04 5.30
C LYS A 197 -3.34 16.42 3.92
N GLU A 198 -2.99 15.67 2.88
CA GLU A 198 -3.47 15.88 1.50
C GLU A 198 -5.00 15.76 1.38
N LYS A 199 -5.60 14.90 2.21
CA LYS A 199 -7.05 14.71 2.29
C LYS A 199 -7.74 15.64 3.29
N GLU A 200 -6.99 16.54 3.93
CA GLU A 200 -7.51 17.46 4.96
C GLU A 200 -8.27 16.72 6.09
N ILE A 201 -7.83 15.49 6.40
CA ILE A 201 -8.43 14.69 7.48
C ILE A 201 -8.02 15.31 8.82
N PRO A 202 -8.96 15.70 9.68
CA PRO A 202 -8.64 16.24 10.99
C PRO A 202 -7.90 15.23 11.84
N MET A 203 -6.74 15.60 12.34
CA MET A 203 -5.90 14.78 13.24
C MET A 203 -5.92 15.38 14.63
N TYR A 204 -6.10 14.54 15.64
CA TYR A 204 -6.17 14.95 17.06
C TYR A 204 -5.11 14.19 17.86
N PRO A 205 -3.82 14.60 17.81
CA PRO A 205 -2.77 13.96 18.60
C PRO A 205 -3.11 14.03 20.09
N SER A 206 -3.03 12.91 20.78
CA SER A 206 -3.27 12.80 22.21
C SER A 206 -2.06 12.23 22.94
N GLN A 207 -2.06 12.33 24.28
CA GLN A 207 -1.06 11.65 25.09
C GLN A 207 -1.27 10.14 25.05
N ASN A 208 -0.18 9.37 25.24
CA ASN A 208 -0.25 7.93 25.27
C ASN A 208 -1.33 7.43 26.26
N GLY A 209 -2.19 6.54 25.77
CA GLY A 209 -3.28 5.98 26.54
C GLY A 209 -4.57 6.83 26.59
N VAL A 210 -4.62 7.94 25.85
CA VAL A 210 -5.82 8.78 25.72
C VAL A 210 -6.35 8.67 24.30
N GLU A 211 -7.58 8.19 24.14
CA GLU A 211 -8.31 8.16 22.88
C GLU A 211 -9.30 9.33 22.83
N ILE A 212 -9.31 10.06 21.71
CA ILE A 212 -10.25 11.15 21.46
C ILE A 212 -11.26 10.68 20.41
N VAL A 213 -12.52 10.59 20.81
CA VAL A 213 -13.62 10.19 19.92
C VAL A 213 -14.50 11.42 19.66
N THR A 214 -14.64 11.79 18.38
CA THR A 214 -15.58 12.82 17.95
C THR A 214 -16.95 12.19 17.72
N ARG A 215 -17.99 12.73 18.35
CA ARG A 215 -19.38 12.33 18.09
C ARG A 215 -20.06 13.47 17.35
N GLY A 216 -20.59 13.18 16.16
CA GLY A 216 -21.46 14.12 15.45
C GLY A 216 -22.76 14.36 16.23
N GLU A 217 -23.29 15.57 16.12
CA GLU A 217 -24.69 15.79 16.53
C GLU A 217 -25.62 14.94 15.66
N LYS A 218 -26.64 14.35 16.30
CA LYS A 218 -27.68 13.58 15.62
C LYS A 218 -28.63 14.48 14.88
#